data_55e6005391568af36a8fa81c003d2f08
#
_entry.id   55e6005391568af36a8fa81c003d2f08
#
_cell.length_a   1.000
_cell.length_b   1.000
_cell.length_c   1.000
_cell.angle_alpha   90.00
_cell.angle_beta   90.00
_cell.angle_gamma   90.00
#
_symmetry.space_group_name_H-M   'P 1'
#
loop_
_entity.id
_entity.type
_entity.pdbx_description
1 polymer ?
#
loop_
_entity_poly.entity_id
_entity_poly.type
_entity_poly.pdbx_seq_one_letter_code
_entity_poly.pdbx_strand_id
1 'polypeptide(L)'
;MANTAYVNVGKPDTGVSGGVSSAPLGTPLPADALETLDAAFVNYGFISEDGLTETNEKSSDKIKAWGGRIVKNLQTDSSASFSFSFIESSNADVLKAICGEDNVTVSGSSITAKFDLEQLPSRVWNFDVRDGDKRVRVSVPNGQITELGDVTYGDEDVIAYEVTVDALWSDDLKAYYVKMLDNGTGGDGSGE
;
A
#
# COMPACT_ATOMS: atom_id res chain seq x y z
N MET A 1 24.88 -7.64 18.31
CA MET A 1 24.08 -7.24 19.48
C MET A 1 22.75 -6.75 18.99
N ALA A 2 21.66 -7.00 19.75
CA ALA A 2 20.37 -6.39 19.42
C ALA A 2 20.46 -4.87 19.65
N ASN A 3 19.95 -4.07 18.71
CA ASN A 3 19.98 -2.61 18.79
C ASN A 3 18.55 -2.07 18.65
N THR A 4 18.05 -1.43 19.68
CA THR A 4 16.71 -0.85 19.72
C THR A 4 16.53 0.29 18.70
N ALA A 5 17.63 0.89 18.22
CA ALA A 5 17.59 1.91 17.17
C ALA A 5 17.01 1.37 15.83
N TYR A 6 16.99 0.07 15.63
CA TYR A 6 16.43 -0.57 14.43
C TYR A 6 14.99 -1.07 14.60
N VAL A 7 14.39 -0.83 15.77
CA VAL A 7 12.98 -1.12 16.02
C VAL A 7 12.16 0.12 15.66
N ASN A 8 11.16 -0.04 14.80
CA ASN A 8 10.33 1.06 14.32
C ASN A 8 8.86 0.81 14.68
N VAL A 9 8.12 1.88 14.93
CA VAL A 9 6.66 1.88 15.09
C VAL A 9 6.04 2.45 13.80
N GLY A 10 5.05 1.77 13.26
CA GLY A 10 4.38 2.19 12.04
C GLY A 10 3.29 3.21 12.30
N LYS A 11 3.59 4.52 12.26
CA LYS A 11 2.58 5.58 12.24
C LYS A 11 2.48 6.16 10.82
N PRO A 12 1.27 6.53 10.35
CA PRO A 12 1.14 7.19 9.06
C PRO A 12 1.90 8.53 9.08
N ASP A 13 2.61 8.86 8.00
CA ASP A 13 3.22 10.18 7.84
C ASP A 13 2.19 11.17 7.30
N THR A 14 1.35 11.68 8.20
CA THR A 14 0.30 12.66 7.86
C THR A 14 0.83 14.03 7.47
N GLY A 15 2.11 14.30 7.71
CA GLY A 15 2.74 15.59 7.37
C GLY A 15 3.06 15.77 5.89
N VAL A 16 3.16 14.67 5.15
CA VAL A 16 3.56 14.69 3.73
C VAL A 16 2.45 14.19 2.81
N SER A 17 1.74 13.12 3.17
CA SER A 17 0.82 12.45 2.24
C SER A 17 -0.37 11.76 2.88
N GLY A 18 -0.66 11.98 4.18
CA GLY A 18 -1.73 11.26 4.86
C GLY A 18 -1.50 9.76 5.01
N GLY A 19 -0.32 9.26 4.65
CA GLY A 19 0.09 7.86 4.77
C GLY A 19 -0.18 7.02 3.53
N VAL A 20 -1.26 7.26 2.79
CA VAL A 20 -1.61 6.50 1.58
C VAL A 20 -1.88 7.44 0.42
N SER A 21 -1.22 7.21 -0.69
CA SER A 21 -1.44 7.97 -1.92
C SER A 21 -1.32 7.07 -3.14
N SER A 22 -1.94 7.47 -4.24
CA SER A 22 -1.76 6.81 -5.53
C SER A 22 -1.69 7.78 -6.68
N ALA A 23 -1.12 7.33 -7.78
CA ALA A 23 -1.00 8.09 -9.03
C ALA A 23 -1.35 7.20 -10.23
N PRO A 24 -1.62 7.78 -11.41
CA PRO A 24 -1.79 7.00 -12.64
C PRO A 24 -0.60 6.10 -12.92
N LEU A 25 -0.87 4.94 -13.53
CA LEU A 25 0.19 3.99 -13.92
C LEU A 25 1.24 4.67 -14.80
N GLY A 26 2.51 4.42 -14.51
CA GLY A 26 3.65 5.05 -15.22
C GLY A 26 4.15 6.34 -14.57
N THR A 27 3.54 6.83 -13.50
CA THR A 27 4.09 7.95 -12.72
C THR A 27 5.43 7.54 -12.11
N PRO A 28 6.48 8.39 -12.17
CA PRO A 28 7.77 8.09 -11.59
C PRO A 28 7.67 7.80 -10.09
N LEU A 29 8.38 6.76 -9.65
CA LEU A 29 8.53 6.47 -8.23
C LEU A 29 9.57 7.39 -7.60
N PRO A 30 9.42 7.75 -6.31
CA PRO A 30 10.45 8.43 -5.56
C PRO A 30 11.71 7.57 -5.47
N ALA A 31 12.89 8.21 -5.47
CA ALA A 31 14.17 7.51 -5.39
C ALA A 31 14.53 7.10 -3.95
N ASP A 32 13.98 7.78 -2.95
CA ASP A 32 14.20 7.49 -1.54
C ASP A 32 12.97 7.79 -0.66
N ALA A 33 13.10 7.53 0.64
CA ALA A 33 12.01 7.73 1.61
C ALA A 33 11.74 9.21 1.94
N LEU A 34 12.64 10.12 1.59
CA LEU A 34 12.55 11.56 1.89
C LEU A 34 12.12 12.39 0.69
N GLU A 35 12.27 11.86 -0.53
CA GLU A 35 11.93 12.56 -1.75
C GLU A 35 10.44 12.95 -1.77
N THR A 36 10.16 14.15 -2.26
CA THR A 36 8.78 14.61 -2.46
C THR A 36 8.15 13.80 -3.59
N LEU A 37 6.93 13.31 -3.35
CA LEU A 37 6.16 12.59 -4.37
C LEU A 37 5.87 13.50 -5.57
N ASP A 38 5.76 12.91 -6.75
CA ASP A 38 5.30 13.59 -7.95
C ASP A 38 3.91 14.22 -7.72
N ALA A 39 3.64 15.36 -8.38
CA ALA A 39 2.39 16.09 -8.24
C ALA A 39 1.15 15.30 -8.71
N ALA A 40 1.33 14.23 -9.46
CA ALA A 40 0.26 13.32 -9.88
C ALA A 40 -0.24 12.40 -8.75
N PHE A 41 0.47 12.31 -7.63
CA PHE A 41 -0.01 11.54 -6.49
C PHE A 41 -1.16 12.24 -5.77
N VAL A 42 -2.27 11.54 -5.68
CA VAL A 42 -3.46 11.95 -4.93
C VAL A 42 -3.39 11.34 -3.54
N ASN A 43 -3.56 12.18 -2.52
CA ASN A 43 -3.61 11.77 -1.13
C ASN A 43 -5.06 11.43 -0.74
N TYR A 44 -5.24 10.32 -0.04
CA TYR A 44 -6.56 9.81 0.36
C TYR A 44 -6.96 10.17 1.80
N GLY A 45 -6.14 10.98 2.48
CA GLY A 45 -6.43 11.40 3.84
C GLY A 45 -6.17 10.31 4.88
N PHE A 46 -7.03 10.24 5.90
CA PHE A 46 -6.84 9.33 7.02
C PHE A 46 -7.25 7.89 6.70
N ILE A 47 -6.46 6.95 7.21
CA ILE A 47 -6.80 5.52 7.26
C ILE A 47 -7.13 5.10 8.69
N SER A 48 -7.78 3.93 8.85
CA SER A 48 -8.11 3.32 10.14
C SER A 48 -6.89 3.17 11.05
N GLU A 49 -7.12 3.12 12.35
CA GLU A 49 -6.10 2.85 13.37
C GLU A 49 -5.41 1.48 13.22
N ASP A 50 -6.05 0.53 12.52
CA ASP A 50 -5.45 -0.77 12.19
C ASP A 50 -4.25 -0.62 11.24
N GLY A 51 -4.15 0.52 10.55
CA GLY A 51 -3.03 0.88 9.71
C GLY A 51 -2.96 0.12 8.40
N LEU A 52 -1.74 -0.20 7.97
CA LEU A 52 -1.43 -0.91 6.73
C LEU A 52 -0.94 -2.32 7.05
N THR A 53 -1.57 -3.33 6.45
CA THR A 53 -1.10 -4.71 6.50
C THR A 53 -0.45 -5.09 5.17
N GLU A 54 0.81 -5.52 5.22
CA GLU A 54 1.57 -6.05 4.08
C GLU A 54 1.58 -7.58 4.16
N THR A 55 1.06 -8.25 3.13
CA THR A 55 1.04 -9.71 3.02
C THR A 55 1.91 -10.15 1.86
N ASN A 56 2.87 -11.02 2.13
CA ASN A 56 3.75 -11.62 1.13
C ASN A 56 3.60 -13.14 1.17
N GLU A 57 3.16 -13.73 0.07
CA GLU A 57 2.96 -15.17 -0.04
C GLU A 57 3.95 -15.77 -1.03
N LYS A 58 4.48 -16.93 -0.69
CA LYS A 58 5.36 -17.73 -1.56
C LYS A 58 4.97 -19.19 -1.44
N SER A 59 4.57 -19.77 -2.54
CA SER A 59 4.26 -21.19 -2.65
C SER A 59 5.40 -21.96 -3.30
N SER A 60 5.65 -23.19 -2.83
CA SER A 60 6.69 -24.04 -3.41
C SER A 60 6.24 -25.50 -3.42
N ASP A 61 6.47 -26.16 -4.55
CA ASP A 61 6.26 -27.59 -4.71
C ASP A 61 7.56 -28.38 -4.52
N LYS A 62 7.42 -29.54 -3.86
CA LYS A 62 8.52 -30.45 -3.59
C LYS A 62 8.55 -31.57 -4.61
N ILE A 63 9.55 -31.58 -5.47
CA ILE A 63 9.77 -32.68 -6.40
C ILE A 63 10.44 -33.82 -5.62
N LYS A 64 9.82 -35.00 -5.69
CA LYS A 64 10.32 -36.21 -5.03
C LYS A 64 10.88 -37.18 -6.04
N ALA A 65 12.01 -37.81 -5.71
CA ALA A 65 12.54 -38.96 -6.45
C ALA A 65 11.76 -40.22 -6.11
N TRP A 66 11.93 -41.26 -6.91
CA TRP A 66 11.42 -42.59 -6.61
C TRP A 66 11.92 -43.06 -5.22
N GLY A 67 10.98 -43.46 -4.38
CA GLY A 67 11.26 -43.76 -2.96
C GLY A 67 10.92 -42.62 -2.00
N GLY A 68 10.35 -41.47 -2.51
CA GLY A 68 9.78 -40.41 -1.70
C GLY A 68 10.75 -39.35 -1.19
N ARG A 69 12.04 -39.46 -1.51
CA ARG A 69 13.04 -38.46 -1.12
C ARG A 69 12.85 -37.15 -1.89
N ILE A 70 12.76 -36.01 -1.18
CA ILE A 70 12.68 -34.68 -1.78
C ILE A 70 14.04 -34.36 -2.42
N VAL A 71 14.03 -34.06 -3.73
CA VAL A 71 15.25 -33.75 -4.52
C VAL A 71 15.31 -32.30 -4.96
N LYS A 72 14.17 -31.58 -4.99
CA LYS A 72 14.12 -30.16 -5.38
C LYS A 72 12.89 -29.50 -4.78
N ASN A 73 13.04 -28.25 -4.37
CA ASN A 73 11.92 -27.33 -4.16
C ASN A 73 11.80 -26.42 -5.38
N LEU A 74 10.61 -26.33 -5.94
CA LEU A 74 10.29 -25.43 -7.05
C LEU A 74 9.33 -24.36 -6.52
N GLN A 75 9.72 -23.09 -6.60
CA GLN A 75 8.79 -21.99 -6.31
C GLN A 75 7.74 -21.94 -7.42
N THR A 76 6.47 -22.06 -7.07
CA THR A 76 5.35 -22.14 -8.01
C THR A 76 4.61 -20.84 -8.12
N ASP A 77 4.54 -20.07 -7.01
CA ASP A 77 3.80 -18.82 -6.97
C ASP A 77 4.43 -17.82 -5.99
N SER A 78 4.18 -16.54 -6.25
CA SER A 78 4.50 -15.44 -5.34
C SER A 78 3.53 -14.29 -5.55
N SER A 79 3.00 -13.75 -4.47
CA SER A 79 2.12 -12.58 -4.47
C SER A 79 2.48 -11.63 -3.34
N ALA A 80 2.14 -10.37 -3.53
CA ALA A 80 2.23 -9.35 -2.52
C ALA A 80 0.95 -8.53 -2.53
N SER A 81 0.37 -8.26 -1.38
CA SER A 81 -0.83 -7.45 -1.23
C SER A 81 -0.73 -6.52 -0.02
N PHE A 82 -1.50 -5.45 -0.08
CA PHE A 82 -1.57 -4.40 0.93
C PHE A 82 -3.02 -4.13 1.29
N SER A 83 -3.40 -4.37 2.55
CA SER A 83 -4.77 -4.16 3.03
C SER A 83 -4.80 -3.01 4.03
N PHE A 84 -5.79 -2.14 3.90
CA PHE A 84 -6.04 -0.99 4.77
C PHE A 84 -7.46 -0.48 4.61
N SER A 85 -7.91 0.42 5.51
CA SER A 85 -9.27 0.96 5.47
C SER A 85 -9.26 2.48 5.39
N PHE A 86 -9.89 3.04 4.35
CA PHE A 86 -10.15 4.48 4.26
C PHE A 86 -11.28 4.87 5.21
N ILE A 87 -11.06 5.89 6.06
CA ILE A 87 -12.08 6.40 6.99
C ILE A 87 -12.68 7.75 6.56
N GLU A 88 -12.10 8.40 5.55
CA GLU A 88 -12.69 9.61 4.96
C GLU A 88 -13.79 9.23 3.94
N SER A 89 -14.89 8.69 4.45
CA SER A 89 -15.98 8.14 3.63
C SER A 89 -16.67 9.16 2.69
N SER A 90 -16.55 10.45 2.97
CA SER A 90 -17.10 11.54 2.14
C SER A 90 -16.06 12.21 1.26
N ASN A 91 -14.85 11.67 1.17
CA ASN A 91 -13.81 12.20 0.32
C ASN A 91 -14.01 11.70 -1.13
N ALA A 92 -14.16 12.66 -2.08
CA ALA A 92 -14.39 12.33 -3.48
C ALA A 92 -13.26 11.51 -4.10
N ASP A 93 -12.00 11.75 -3.69
CA ASP A 93 -10.86 11.03 -4.24
C ASP A 93 -10.78 9.59 -3.71
N VAL A 94 -11.20 9.35 -2.46
CA VAL A 94 -11.39 7.99 -1.92
C VAL A 94 -12.46 7.26 -2.74
N LEU A 95 -13.61 7.88 -2.97
CA LEU A 95 -14.70 7.28 -3.76
C LEU A 95 -14.27 6.98 -5.19
N LYS A 96 -13.50 7.88 -5.84
CA LYS A 96 -12.93 7.63 -7.17
C LYS A 96 -11.95 6.45 -7.18
N ALA A 97 -11.18 6.28 -6.11
CA ALA A 97 -10.24 5.16 -6.02
C ALA A 97 -10.96 3.80 -5.95
N ILE A 98 -12.10 3.74 -5.24
CA ILE A 98 -12.84 2.48 -5.00
C ILE A 98 -13.95 2.20 -6.01
N CYS A 99 -14.49 3.23 -6.70
CA CYS A 99 -15.57 3.08 -7.69
C CYS A 99 -15.12 3.32 -9.12
N GLY A 100 -13.93 3.93 -9.32
CA GLY A 100 -13.50 4.46 -10.61
C GLY A 100 -13.85 5.94 -10.81
N GLU A 101 -13.03 6.65 -11.57
CA GLU A 101 -13.16 8.10 -11.75
C GLU A 101 -14.47 8.51 -12.44
N ASP A 102 -14.92 7.73 -13.43
CA ASP A 102 -16.13 8.00 -14.22
C ASP A 102 -17.42 7.77 -13.43
N ASN A 103 -17.34 7.04 -12.33
CA ASN A 103 -18.49 6.68 -11.49
C ASN A 103 -18.76 7.68 -10.37
N VAL A 104 -17.90 8.69 -10.19
CA VAL A 104 -18.04 9.68 -9.12
C VAL A 104 -18.32 11.07 -9.71
N THR A 105 -19.47 11.63 -9.36
CA THR A 105 -19.86 12.98 -9.77
C THR A 105 -19.92 13.89 -8.54
N VAL A 106 -19.23 15.03 -8.62
CA VAL A 106 -19.24 16.06 -7.57
C VAL A 106 -20.00 17.28 -8.07
N SER A 107 -21.03 17.70 -7.34
CA SER A 107 -21.82 18.88 -7.66
C SER A 107 -22.03 19.75 -6.41
N GLY A 108 -21.24 20.80 -6.27
CA GLY A 108 -21.19 21.62 -5.06
C GLY A 108 -20.77 20.79 -3.84
N SER A 109 -21.64 20.67 -2.86
CA SER A 109 -21.41 19.84 -1.65
C SER A 109 -21.93 18.40 -1.79
N SER A 110 -22.53 18.05 -2.92
CA SER A 110 -23.10 16.72 -3.16
C SER A 110 -22.11 15.86 -3.94
N ILE A 111 -21.87 14.65 -3.45
CA ILE A 111 -21.07 13.63 -4.12
C ILE A 111 -21.99 12.45 -4.40
N THR A 112 -21.99 11.98 -5.64
CA THR A 112 -22.73 10.79 -6.06
C THR A 112 -21.73 9.78 -6.59
N ALA A 113 -21.65 8.60 -5.98
CA ALA A 113 -20.82 7.50 -6.42
C ALA A 113 -21.68 6.31 -6.85
N LYS A 114 -21.33 5.68 -7.96
CA LYS A 114 -21.97 4.48 -8.49
C LYS A 114 -21.01 3.30 -8.28
N PHE A 115 -21.49 2.25 -7.67
CA PHE A 115 -20.75 1.02 -7.47
C PHE A 115 -21.20 0.00 -8.52
N ASP A 116 -20.50 -0.06 -9.65
CA ASP A 116 -20.74 -1.02 -10.74
C ASP A 116 -19.95 -2.33 -10.56
N LEU A 117 -18.99 -2.33 -9.62
CA LEU A 117 -18.09 -3.45 -9.31
C LEU A 117 -17.28 -3.93 -10.51
N GLU A 118 -17.03 -3.05 -11.48
CA GLU A 118 -16.11 -3.33 -12.56
C GLU A 118 -14.66 -3.31 -12.08
N GLN A 119 -13.80 -3.97 -12.84
CA GLN A 119 -12.37 -4.03 -12.52
C GLN A 119 -11.75 -2.64 -12.58
N LEU A 120 -11.15 -2.22 -11.47
CA LEU A 120 -10.47 -0.93 -11.36
C LEU A 120 -9.13 -0.94 -12.12
N PRO A 121 -8.70 0.22 -12.64
CA PRO A 121 -7.42 0.33 -13.31
C PRO A 121 -6.25 0.17 -12.32
N SER A 122 -5.13 -0.35 -12.82
CA SER A 122 -3.89 -0.35 -12.07
C SER A 122 -3.37 1.08 -11.85
N ARG A 123 -2.78 1.32 -10.71
CA ARG A 123 -2.19 2.60 -10.30
C ARG A 123 -0.83 2.38 -9.63
N VAL A 124 -0.06 3.43 -9.54
CA VAL A 124 1.11 3.48 -8.67
C VAL A 124 0.63 3.80 -7.26
N TRP A 125 1.00 3.00 -6.27
CA TRP A 125 0.65 3.23 -4.86
C TRP A 125 1.87 3.56 -4.03
N ASN A 126 1.69 4.44 -3.06
CA ASN A 126 2.73 4.83 -2.12
C ASN A 126 2.17 4.86 -0.70
N PHE A 127 2.89 4.23 0.22
CA PHE A 127 2.56 4.14 1.64
C PHE A 127 3.71 4.74 2.44
N ASP A 128 3.44 5.82 3.15
CA ASP A 128 4.41 6.54 3.97
C ASP A 128 4.16 6.32 5.46
N VAL A 129 5.16 5.77 6.12
CA VAL A 129 5.14 5.45 7.55
C VAL A 129 6.28 6.19 8.24
N ARG A 130 6.01 6.71 9.43
CA ARG A 130 6.96 7.50 10.21
C ARG A 130 7.07 7.01 11.65
N ASP A 131 8.30 7.02 12.17
CA ASP A 131 8.61 6.83 13.60
C ASP A 131 9.63 7.87 14.07
N GLY A 132 9.16 8.98 14.62
CA GLY A 132 10.01 10.12 14.95
C GLY A 132 10.68 10.70 13.69
N ASP A 133 12.02 10.62 13.64
CA ASP A 133 12.80 11.09 12.50
C ASP A 133 13.00 10.02 11.41
N LYS A 134 12.63 8.77 11.70
CA LYS A 134 12.74 7.67 10.76
C LYS A 134 11.55 7.61 9.83
N ARG A 135 11.79 7.20 8.59
CA ARG A 135 10.75 7.04 7.57
C ARG A 135 10.86 5.69 6.89
N VAL A 136 9.72 5.12 6.62
CA VAL A 136 9.58 3.92 5.80
C VAL A 136 8.59 4.26 4.70
N ARG A 137 9.03 4.13 3.47
CA ARG A 137 8.20 4.31 2.29
C ARG A 137 8.11 3.00 1.54
N VAL A 138 6.89 2.59 1.23
CA VAL A 138 6.61 1.43 0.40
C VAL A 138 5.96 1.92 -0.88
N SER A 139 6.60 1.68 -2.01
CA SER A 139 6.11 2.09 -3.33
C SER A 139 5.81 0.88 -4.17
N VAL A 140 4.57 0.78 -4.67
CA VAL A 140 4.05 -0.28 -5.53
C VAL A 140 3.89 0.30 -6.93
N PRO A 141 4.75 -0.04 -7.89
CA PRO A 141 4.73 0.55 -9.23
C PRO A 141 3.50 0.18 -10.06
N ASN A 142 2.92 -0.97 -9.77
CA ASN A 142 1.75 -1.48 -10.44
C ASN A 142 0.88 -2.21 -9.43
N GLY A 143 -0.07 -1.49 -8.83
CA GLY A 143 -1.00 -2.02 -7.84
C GLY A 143 -2.43 -1.83 -8.28
N GLN A 144 -3.28 -2.82 -8.03
CA GLN A 144 -4.69 -2.80 -8.37
C GLN A 144 -5.52 -3.11 -7.13
N ILE A 145 -6.59 -2.34 -6.89
CA ILE A 145 -7.58 -2.73 -5.88
C ILE A 145 -8.34 -3.92 -6.44
N THR A 146 -8.25 -5.06 -5.74
CA THR A 146 -8.88 -6.32 -6.13
C THR A 146 -10.02 -6.71 -5.22
N GLU A 147 -10.00 -6.22 -3.98
CA GLU A 147 -11.05 -6.50 -3.01
C GLU A 147 -11.54 -5.20 -2.34
N LEU A 148 -12.85 -5.15 -2.17
CA LEU A 148 -13.54 -4.15 -1.35
C LEU A 148 -14.28 -4.92 -0.25
N GLY A 149 -13.93 -4.64 1.00
CA GLY A 149 -14.54 -5.25 2.17
C GLY A 149 -15.95 -4.75 2.47
N ASP A 150 -16.53 -5.27 3.52
CA ASP A 150 -17.87 -4.87 3.97
C ASP A 150 -17.85 -3.43 4.51
N VAL A 151 -18.90 -2.67 4.19
CA VAL A 151 -19.12 -1.31 4.69
C VAL A 151 -20.22 -1.35 5.74
N THR A 152 -19.86 -0.99 6.98
CA THR A 152 -20.84 -0.96 8.08
C THR A 152 -21.29 0.48 8.34
N TYR A 153 -22.60 0.66 8.46
CA TYR A 153 -23.22 1.92 8.84
C TYR A 153 -23.80 1.75 10.26
N GLY A 154 -23.07 2.20 11.26
CA GLY A 154 -23.43 2.08 12.69
C GLY A 154 -23.31 3.42 13.41
N ASP A 155 -23.88 3.47 14.61
CA ASP A 155 -23.86 4.71 15.43
C ASP A 155 -22.55 4.87 16.22
N GLU A 156 -21.81 3.78 16.42
CA GLU A 156 -20.63 3.75 17.30
C GLU A 156 -19.31 3.74 16.51
N ASP A 157 -19.36 3.35 15.23
CA ASP A 157 -18.18 3.19 14.38
C ASP A 157 -18.16 4.16 13.19
N VAL A 158 -16.96 4.50 12.73
CA VAL A 158 -16.80 5.30 11.51
C VAL A 158 -17.15 4.45 10.27
N ILE A 159 -17.77 5.08 9.28
CA ILE A 159 -17.94 4.45 7.97
C ILE A 159 -16.54 4.33 7.33
N ALA A 160 -16.10 3.11 7.09
CA ALA A 160 -14.81 2.81 6.51
C ALA A 160 -14.95 1.94 5.26
N TYR A 161 -14.03 2.11 4.33
CA TYR A 161 -13.91 1.28 3.12
C TYR A 161 -12.61 0.47 3.24
N GLU A 162 -12.73 -0.80 3.59
CA GLU A 162 -11.61 -1.72 3.59
C GLU A 162 -11.28 -2.11 2.16
N VAL A 163 -10.01 -2.02 1.79
CA VAL A 163 -9.52 -2.35 0.45
C VAL A 163 -8.27 -3.22 0.52
N THR A 164 -8.14 -4.10 -0.47
CA THR A 164 -6.90 -4.84 -0.71
C THR A 164 -6.33 -4.43 -2.07
N VAL A 165 -5.09 -3.98 -2.06
CA VAL A 165 -4.31 -3.64 -3.25
C VAL A 165 -3.35 -4.79 -3.54
N ASP A 166 -3.55 -5.51 -4.64
CA ASP A 166 -2.61 -6.50 -5.13
C ASP A 166 -1.47 -5.82 -5.89
N ALA A 167 -0.25 -6.14 -5.53
CA ALA A 167 0.93 -5.69 -6.24
C ALA A 167 1.20 -6.63 -7.42
N LEU A 168 1.19 -6.08 -8.61
CA LEU A 168 1.53 -6.80 -9.83
C LEU A 168 3.02 -6.66 -10.14
N TRP A 169 3.58 -7.65 -10.84
CA TRP A 169 4.98 -7.64 -11.22
C TRP A 169 5.32 -6.43 -12.10
N SER A 170 6.40 -5.74 -11.78
CA SER A 170 6.96 -4.67 -12.61
C SER A 170 8.21 -5.15 -13.30
N ASP A 171 8.20 -5.14 -14.63
CA ASP A 171 9.36 -5.54 -15.44
C ASP A 171 10.52 -4.55 -15.34
N ASP A 172 10.23 -3.28 -15.11
CA ASP A 172 11.24 -2.23 -14.97
C ASP A 172 12.04 -2.38 -13.67
N LEU A 173 11.36 -2.64 -12.57
CA LEU A 173 11.98 -2.83 -11.26
C LEU A 173 12.35 -4.27 -10.96
N LYS A 174 11.82 -5.23 -11.73
CA LYS A 174 11.93 -6.69 -11.46
C LYS A 174 11.50 -7.04 -10.04
N ALA A 175 10.42 -6.41 -9.58
CA ALA A 175 9.87 -6.54 -8.24
C ALA A 175 8.36 -6.25 -8.24
N TYR A 176 7.66 -6.68 -7.19
CA TYR A 176 6.27 -6.30 -6.92
C TYR A 176 6.19 -4.90 -6.30
N TYR A 177 7.11 -4.58 -5.40
CA TYR A 177 7.19 -3.30 -4.70
C TYR A 177 8.61 -3.02 -4.22
N VAL A 178 8.87 -1.76 -3.85
CA VAL A 178 10.14 -1.31 -3.26
C VAL A 178 9.86 -0.72 -1.89
N LYS A 179 10.63 -1.16 -0.90
CA LYS A 179 10.61 -0.61 0.45
C LYS A 179 11.88 0.20 0.69
N MET A 180 11.72 1.49 0.94
CA MET A 180 12.78 2.45 1.19
C MET A 180 12.74 2.86 2.66
N LEU A 181 13.90 2.85 3.31
CA LEU A 181 14.02 3.19 4.72
C LEU A 181 15.03 4.30 4.91
N ASP A 182 14.64 5.31 5.68
CA ASP A 182 15.56 6.30 6.24
C ASP A 182 15.55 6.18 7.77
N ASN A 183 16.74 5.94 8.33
CA ASN A 183 16.90 5.74 9.78
C ASN A 183 17.05 7.06 10.56
N GLY A 184 16.88 8.21 9.89
CA GLY A 184 17.08 9.53 10.51
C GLY A 184 18.53 9.83 10.88
N THR A 185 18.76 11.01 11.41
CA THR A 185 20.12 11.51 11.75
C THR A 185 20.75 10.89 13.00
N GLY A 186 20.06 9.94 13.65
CA GLY A 186 20.52 9.27 14.88
C GLY A 186 21.16 7.88 14.70
N GLY A 187 21.33 7.40 13.45
CA GLY A 187 21.76 6.03 13.16
C GLY A 187 23.24 5.80 12.85
N ASP A 188 24.10 6.82 12.97
CA ASP A 188 25.51 6.64 12.73
C ASP A 188 26.23 6.11 13.97
N GLY A 189 26.00 4.81 14.24
CA GLY A 189 26.81 4.03 15.12
C GLY A 189 28.10 3.64 14.41
N SER A 190 29.02 4.59 14.23
CA SER A 190 30.43 4.28 13.98
C SER A 190 30.94 3.47 15.17
N GLY A 191 30.91 2.14 15.02
CA GLY A 191 31.63 1.25 15.90
C GLY A 191 33.13 1.34 15.60
N GLU A 192 33.88 1.96 16.49
CA GLU A 192 35.27 1.60 16.72
C GLU A 192 35.37 0.27 17.46
#